data_50b361dce1b8af8f43067e190dc4e4b8
#
_entry.id   50b361dce1b8af8f43067e190dc4e4b8
#
_cell.length_a   1.000
_cell.length_b   1.000
_cell.length_c   1.000
_cell.angle_alpha   90.00
_cell.angle_beta   90.00
_cell.angle_gamma   90.00
#
_symmetry.space_group_name_H-M   'P 1'
#
loop_
_entity.id
_entity.type
_entity.pdbx_description
1 polymer ?
#
loop_
_entity_poly.entity_id
_entity_poly.type
_entity_poly.pdbx_seq_one_letter_code
_entity_poly.pdbx_strand_id
1 'polypeptide(L)'
;MLQAIIKDGRVSAKEVPSPVVTKGSVLIRVVYSCISAGTEISGLQSSEKTTLIRKALKQPEKVEKAWDMFKSEGFIKTVAKVKTFAENEKKSAGAERPTGYSLSGVVLATGEGVIDLKPGDGVAAAGFGIANHAEFVDVPRNLVMRLPEGLDYKTASTVTLGGIAMQGVRRAQIQLGEFVVVYGTGILGLIALQLVKAAGGRCIAVDIDSRRLKLAKDFGAELTINASETSDPVAAVSHFTSGHGADTVIFAAATSKPSALTQAFEMTRKKGRLVMVGVYGRELRRNDIYQKEIDFLISTSYGPGRYDETYEQKGLDYPYAYVRWTENRNMVEYLRLLANGVVDVAAMIENVFPINQVEKAFETLSRPERPLMVLLNYDNPPEDENPKKYEASTLEIKRPNVI
;
A
#
# COMPACT_ATOMS: atom_id res chain seq x y z
N MET A 1 -16.21 -19.75 5.14
CA MET A 1 -15.48 -19.10 4.04
C MET A 1 -13.99 -19.28 4.20
N LEU A 2 -13.24 -19.27 3.09
CA LEU A 2 -11.78 -19.25 3.15
C LEU A 2 -11.25 -17.84 3.38
N GLN A 3 -10.22 -17.73 4.23
CA GLN A 3 -9.52 -16.48 4.53
C GLN A 3 -8.03 -16.75 4.73
N ALA A 4 -7.18 -15.84 4.23
CA ALA A 4 -5.73 -15.88 4.48
C ALA A 4 -5.43 -15.42 5.90
N ILE A 5 -4.78 -16.28 6.66
CA ILE A 5 -4.43 -16.05 8.07
C ILE A 5 -2.91 -16.13 8.22
N ILE A 6 -2.35 -15.15 8.91
CA ILE A 6 -0.96 -15.18 9.35
C ILE A 6 -0.91 -15.75 10.77
N LYS A 7 -0.07 -16.76 10.95
CA LYS A 7 0.27 -17.33 12.25
C LYS A 7 1.76 -17.68 12.30
N ASP A 8 2.46 -17.26 13.32
CA ASP A 8 3.90 -17.54 13.52
C ASP A 8 4.79 -17.28 12.28
N GLY A 9 4.50 -16.20 11.53
CA GLY A 9 5.24 -15.84 10.32
C GLY A 9 4.90 -16.63 9.07
N ARG A 10 3.89 -17.49 9.12
CA ARG A 10 3.38 -18.25 7.98
C ARG A 10 1.97 -17.81 7.61
N VAL A 11 1.70 -17.78 6.32
CA VAL A 11 0.34 -17.55 5.80
C VAL A 11 -0.27 -18.89 5.44
N SER A 12 -1.55 -19.06 5.72
CA SER A 12 -2.32 -20.22 5.27
C SER A 12 -3.78 -19.84 5.01
N ALA A 13 -4.43 -20.52 4.08
CA ALA A 13 -5.87 -20.40 3.92
C ALA A 13 -6.58 -21.21 5.01
N LYS A 14 -7.53 -20.59 5.71
CA LYS A 14 -8.32 -21.23 6.76
C LYS A 14 -9.80 -21.00 6.55
N GLU A 15 -10.60 -22.00 6.94
CA GLU A 15 -12.02 -21.84 7.06
C GLU A 15 -12.38 -21.05 8.31
N VAL A 16 -13.13 -19.97 8.12
CA VAL A 16 -13.62 -19.08 9.18
C VAL A 16 -15.11 -18.78 8.96
N PRO A 17 -15.86 -18.35 9.99
CA PRO A 17 -17.22 -17.86 9.79
C PRO A 17 -17.29 -16.72 8.79
N SER A 18 -18.34 -16.68 7.96
CA SER A 18 -18.59 -15.54 7.06
C SER A 18 -19.04 -14.31 7.85
N PRO A 19 -18.60 -13.09 7.45
CA PRO A 19 -19.06 -11.87 8.09
C PRO A 19 -20.57 -11.65 7.83
N VAL A 20 -21.19 -10.89 8.72
CA VAL A 20 -22.55 -10.38 8.57
C VAL A 20 -22.45 -8.89 8.29
N VAL A 21 -23.32 -8.37 7.40
CA VAL A 21 -23.32 -6.96 7.08
C VAL A 21 -23.66 -6.13 8.33
N THR A 22 -22.83 -5.12 8.60
CA THR A 22 -23.01 -4.19 9.73
C THR A 22 -23.59 -2.85 9.28
N LYS A 23 -24.11 -2.06 10.22
CA LYS A 23 -24.61 -0.71 9.93
C LYS A 23 -23.50 0.16 9.33
N GLY A 24 -23.80 0.86 8.23
CA GLY A 24 -22.86 1.73 7.53
C GLY A 24 -21.81 1.00 6.69
N SER A 25 -21.91 -0.34 6.57
CA SER A 25 -20.96 -1.18 5.84
C SER A 25 -21.58 -1.87 4.62
N VAL A 26 -20.73 -2.46 3.82
CA VAL A 26 -21.07 -3.17 2.59
C VAL A 26 -20.48 -4.58 2.66
N LEU A 27 -21.32 -5.60 2.54
CA LEU A 27 -20.88 -6.98 2.42
C LEU A 27 -20.50 -7.25 0.97
N ILE A 28 -19.26 -7.64 0.74
CA ILE A 28 -18.68 -7.84 -0.59
C ILE A 28 -18.27 -9.30 -0.76
N ARG A 29 -18.67 -9.93 -1.86
CA ARG A 29 -18.04 -11.14 -2.37
C ARG A 29 -16.81 -10.74 -3.16
N VAL A 30 -15.65 -11.18 -2.71
CA VAL A 30 -14.37 -10.82 -3.32
C VAL A 30 -14.18 -11.62 -4.61
N VAL A 31 -13.70 -10.96 -5.65
CA VAL A 31 -13.34 -11.57 -6.94
C VAL A 31 -11.81 -11.63 -7.08
N TYR A 32 -11.13 -10.55 -6.78
CA TYR A 32 -9.67 -10.48 -6.70
C TYR A 32 -9.22 -9.68 -5.48
N SER A 33 -8.06 -10.04 -4.94
CA SER A 33 -7.33 -9.21 -3.98
C SER A 33 -5.85 -9.15 -4.32
N CYS A 34 -5.21 -8.00 -4.03
CA CYS A 34 -3.83 -7.74 -4.37
C CYS A 34 -2.92 -7.87 -3.15
N ILE A 35 -1.90 -8.74 -3.23
CA ILE A 35 -0.89 -8.89 -2.17
C ILE A 35 0.17 -7.80 -2.32
N SER A 36 0.39 -7.06 -1.25
CA SER A 36 1.47 -6.07 -1.18
C SER A 36 2.76 -6.67 -0.64
N ALA A 37 3.71 -6.92 -1.54
CA ALA A 37 5.02 -7.47 -1.18
C ALA A 37 5.76 -6.63 -0.12
N GLY A 38 5.63 -5.30 -0.14
CA GLY A 38 6.32 -4.41 0.80
C GLY A 38 5.77 -4.52 2.22
N THR A 39 4.46 -4.38 2.40
CA THR A 39 3.80 -4.30 3.70
C THR A 39 3.58 -5.67 4.32
N GLU A 40 3.07 -6.62 3.53
CA GLU A 40 2.65 -7.92 4.07
C GLU A 40 3.83 -8.86 4.35
N ILE A 41 4.85 -8.88 3.47
CA ILE A 41 6.06 -9.68 3.72
C ILE A 41 6.87 -9.11 4.89
N SER A 42 6.98 -7.79 5.03
CA SER A 42 7.64 -7.20 6.21
C SER A 42 6.88 -7.52 7.50
N GLY A 43 5.56 -7.61 7.44
CA GLY A 43 4.71 -8.10 8.54
C GLY A 43 5.00 -9.55 8.92
N LEU A 44 5.21 -10.45 7.95
CA LEU A 44 5.60 -11.84 8.17
C LEU A 44 6.96 -11.95 8.87
N GLN A 45 7.97 -11.24 8.37
CA GLN A 45 9.33 -11.26 8.94
C GLN A 45 9.38 -10.70 10.37
N SER A 46 8.50 -9.77 10.72
CA SER A 46 8.39 -9.23 12.07
C SER A 46 7.75 -10.20 13.06
N SER A 47 6.95 -11.16 12.57
CA SER A 47 6.29 -12.19 13.38
C SER A 47 7.12 -13.47 13.56
N GLU A 48 8.21 -13.65 12.80
CA GLU A 48 9.15 -14.74 13.05
C GLU A 48 9.73 -14.63 14.46
N LYS A 49 9.75 -15.76 15.19
CA LYS A 49 10.34 -15.89 16.53
C LYS A 49 11.84 -15.55 16.53
N THR A 50 12.15 -14.28 16.47
CA THR A 50 13.51 -13.84 16.81
C THR A 50 13.58 -13.82 18.33
N THR A 51 14.41 -14.65 18.95
CA THR A 51 14.68 -14.63 20.40
C THR A 51 14.77 -13.18 20.89
N LEU A 52 14.15 -12.85 22.03
CA LEU A 52 14.13 -11.50 22.65
C LEU A 52 15.51 -10.82 22.64
N ILE A 53 16.58 -11.59 22.82
CA ILE A 53 17.98 -11.14 22.75
C ILE A 53 18.38 -10.71 21.32
N ARG A 54 17.94 -11.42 20.29
CA ARG A 54 18.23 -11.07 18.89
C ARG A 54 17.42 -9.87 18.42
N LYS A 55 16.19 -9.68 18.94
CA LYS A 55 15.38 -8.47 18.71
C LYS A 55 15.98 -7.26 19.44
N ALA A 56 16.46 -7.42 20.67
CA ALA A 56 17.14 -6.36 21.41
C ALA A 56 18.44 -5.93 20.70
N LEU A 57 19.26 -6.88 20.27
CA LEU A 57 20.50 -6.62 19.54
C LEU A 57 20.29 -5.99 18.14
N LYS A 58 19.15 -6.29 17.48
CA LYS A 58 18.78 -5.68 16.20
C LYS A 58 18.06 -4.32 16.34
N GLN A 59 17.71 -3.89 17.57
CA GLN A 59 17.01 -2.63 17.83
C GLN A 59 17.72 -1.85 18.97
N PRO A 60 18.92 -1.31 18.71
CA PRO A 60 19.69 -0.56 19.72
C PRO A 60 18.88 0.58 20.35
N GLU A 61 17.95 1.19 19.63
CA GLU A 61 17.07 2.26 20.16
C GLU A 61 16.10 1.79 21.26
N LYS A 62 15.67 0.52 21.25
CA LYS A 62 14.83 0.01 22.36
C LYS A 62 15.67 -0.21 23.61
N VAL A 63 16.95 -0.58 23.43
CA VAL A 63 17.92 -0.70 24.53
C VAL A 63 18.26 0.70 25.06
N GLU A 64 18.47 1.66 24.16
CA GLU A 64 18.74 3.05 24.49
C GLU A 64 17.54 3.72 25.19
N LYS A 65 16.32 3.55 24.67
CA LYS A 65 15.09 4.00 25.34
C LYS A 65 14.86 3.33 26.70
N ALA A 66 15.16 2.03 26.84
CA ALA A 66 15.09 1.34 28.14
C ALA A 66 16.16 1.90 29.10
N TRP A 67 17.34 2.24 28.58
CA TRP A 67 18.42 2.86 29.34
C TRP A 67 18.11 4.31 29.77
N ASP A 68 17.50 5.09 28.88
CA ASP A 68 17.05 6.45 29.19
C ASP A 68 15.88 6.47 30.17
N MET A 69 14.92 5.52 30.04
CA MET A 69 13.86 5.29 31.02
C MET A 69 14.43 4.80 32.37
N PHE A 70 15.48 3.99 32.36
CA PHE A 70 16.18 3.57 33.59
C PHE A 70 16.75 4.80 34.32
N LYS A 71 17.38 5.73 33.58
CA LYS A 71 17.94 6.96 34.15
C LYS A 71 16.87 7.95 34.64
N SER A 72 15.71 8.03 33.97
CA SER A 72 14.67 9.03 34.26
C SER A 72 13.57 8.56 35.22
N GLU A 73 13.16 7.30 35.16
CA GLU A 73 12.01 6.78 35.88
C GLU A 73 12.35 5.71 36.95
N GLY A 74 13.62 5.27 37.02
CA GLY A 74 14.11 4.28 37.98
C GLY A 74 13.85 2.82 37.59
N PHE A 75 14.60 1.89 38.24
CA PHE A 75 14.66 0.46 37.91
C PHE A 75 13.29 -0.25 37.89
N ILE A 76 12.46 -0.02 38.94
CA ILE A 76 11.20 -0.75 39.14
C ILE A 76 10.17 -0.42 38.04
N LYS A 77 10.06 0.85 37.65
CA LYS A 77 9.11 1.29 36.60
C LYS A 77 9.57 0.82 35.21
N THR A 78 10.87 0.86 34.96
CA THR A 78 11.44 0.38 33.68
C THR A 78 11.24 -1.12 33.53
N VAL A 79 11.51 -1.92 34.59
CA VAL A 79 11.28 -3.38 34.57
C VAL A 79 9.80 -3.72 34.41
N ALA A 80 8.89 -3.00 35.08
CA ALA A 80 7.44 -3.20 34.93
C ALA A 80 6.97 -2.92 33.49
N LYS A 81 7.39 -1.80 32.87
CA LYS A 81 7.05 -1.47 31.48
C LYS A 81 7.65 -2.46 30.48
N VAL A 82 8.90 -2.88 30.67
CA VAL A 82 9.55 -3.91 29.82
C VAL A 82 8.84 -5.26 29.96
N LYS A 83 8.40 -5.62 31.20
CA LYS A 83 7.63 -6.84 31.44
C LYS A 83 6.26 -6.80 30.77
N THR A 84 5.52 -5.69 30.89
CA THR A 84 4.22 -5.47 30.21
C THR A 84 4.37 -5.51 28.69
N PHE A 85 5.48 -4.95 28.16
CA PHE A 85 5.77 -5.00 26.72
C PHE A 85 6.07 -6.45 26.27
N ALA A 86 6.84 -7.19 27.05
CA ALA A 86 7.17 -8.60 26.80
C ALA A 86 5.94 -9.52 26.93
N GLU A 87 5.02 -9.23 27.86
CA GLU A 87 3.75 -9.97 28.04
C GLU A 87 2.78 -9.69 26.90
N ASN A 88 2.68 -8.45 26.43
CA ASN A 88 1.88 -8.08 25.24
C ASN A 88 2.46 -8.70 23.97
N GLU A 89 3.79 -8.76 23.82
CA GLU A 89 4.43 -9.49 22.70
C GLU A 89 4.18 -11.00 22.79
N LYS A 90 4.19 -11.59 24.00
CA LYS A 90 3.86 -13.02 24.20
C LYS A 90 2.39 -13.32 23.91
N LYS A 91 1.46 -12.44 24.26
CA LYS A 91 0.02 -12.57 23.92
C LYS A 91 -0.23 -12.45 22.41
N SER A 92 0.58 -11.68 21.67
CA SER A 92 0.50 -11.57 20.23
C SER A 92 1.29 -12.65 19.46
N ALA A 93 2.23 -13.34 20.11
CA ALA A 93 2.94 -14.47 19.55
C ALA A 93 2.01 -15.69 19.50
N GLY A 94 1.74 -16.20 18.29
CA GLY A 94 0.80 -17.31 18.07
C GLY A 94 -0.66 -16.90 17.82
N ALA A 95 -1.01 -15.62 17.93
CA ALA A 95 -2.35 -15.15 17.54
C ALA A 95 -2.52 -15.21 16.03
N GLU A 96 -3.64 -15.79 15.59
CA GLU A 96 -4.06 -15.79 14.20
C GLU A 96 -4.54 -14.40 13.80
N ARG A 97 -4.05 -13.88 12.66
CA ARG A 97 -4.40 -12.55 12.18
C ARG A 97 -4.75 -12.62 10.70
N PRO A 98 -5.87 -12.02 10.27
CA PRO A 98 -6.14 -11.87 8.85
C PRO A 98 -5.07 -10.99 8.19
N THR A 99 -4.87 -11.18 6.89
CA THR A 99 -3.99 -10.34 6.06
C THR A 99 -4.72 -9.85 4.82
N GLY A 100 -4.20 -8.82 4.18
CA GLY A 100 -4.79 -8.15 3.03
C GLY A 100 -5.39 -6.80 3.38
N TYR A 101 -5.50 -5.93 2.36
CA TYR A 101 -6.07 -4.60 2.51
C TYR A 101 -6.51 -3.94 1.20
N SER A 102 -6.52 -4.70 0.09
CA SER A 102 -6.85 -4.20 -1.25
C SER A 102 -7.55 -5.29 -2.05
N LEU A 103 -8.77 -5.05 -2.48
CA LEU A 103 -9.57 -6.03 -3.19
C LEU A 103 -10.59 -5.39 -4.15
N SER A 104 -11.20 -6.22 -4.99
CA SER A 104 -12.37 -5.91 -5.81
C SER A 104 -13.37 -7.05 -5.73
N GLY A 105 -14.63 -6.73 -5.92
CA GLY A 105 -15.68 -7.73 -5.82
C GLY A 105 -17.08 -7.19 -6.11
N VAL A 106 -18.08 -7.95 -5.74
CA VAL A 106 -19.50 -7.66 -5.97
C VAL A 106 -20.23 -7.46 -4.64
N VAL A 107 -21.02 -6.41 -4.55
CA VAL A 107 -21.86 -6.14 -3.38
C VAL A 107 -22.91 -7.23 -3.25
N LEU A 108 -22.97 -7.89 -2.08
CA LEU A 108 -24.01 -8.87 -1.74
C LEU A 108 -25.15 -8.24 -0.94
N ALA A 109 -24.80 -7.34 -0.01
CA ALA A 109 -25.76 -6.64 0.84
C ALA A 109 -25.18 -5.30 1.30
N THR A 110 -26.06 -4.36 1.62
CA THR A 110 -25.71 -3.08 2.22
C THR A 110 -26.31 -2.95 3.61
N GLY A 111 -25.53 -2.45 4.57
CA GLY A 111 -26.01 -2.15 5.91
C GLY A 111 -26.88 -0.89 5.95
N GLU A 112 -27.61 -0.71 7.05
CA GLU A 112 -28.41 0.47 7.30
C GLU A 112 -27.56 1.76 7.14
N GLY A 113 -28.07 2.73 6.36
CA GLY A 113 -27.40 4.00 6.08
C GLY A 113 -26.58 4.03 4.79
N VAL A 114 -26.33 2.91 4.16
CA VAL A 114 -25.70 2.85 2.81
C VAL A 114 -26.80 2.97 1.76
N ILE A 115 -26.85 4.09 1.04
CA ILE A 115 -27.94 4.40 0.09
C ILE A 115 -27.50 4.48 -1.38
N ASP A 116 -26.21 4.50 -1.63
CA ASP A 116 -25.61 4.77 -2.95
C ASP A 116 -24.98 3.52 -3.58
N LEU A 117 -25.04 2.37 -2.92
CA LEU A 117 -24.64 1.05 -3.40
C LEU A 117 -25.82 0.07 -3.24
N LYS A 118 -25.87 -0.95 -4.10
CA LYS A 118 -26.89 -2.01 -4.06
C LYS A 118 -26.27 -3.37 -4.40
N PRO A 119 -26.92 -4.47 -4.01
CA PRO A 119 -26.52 -5.82 -4.44
C PRO A 119 -26.35 -5.88 -5.96
N GLY A 120 -25.26 -6.54 -6.40
CA GLY A 120 -24.86 -6.66 -7.80
C GLY A 120 -23.91 -5.53 -8.29
N ASP A 121 -23.73 -4.44 -7.55
CA ASP A 121 -22.75 -3.42 -7.94
C ASP A 121 -21.32 -3.97 -7.85
N GLY A 122 -20.52 -3.72 -8.91
CA GLY A 122 -19.08 -3.95 -8.90
C GLY A 122 -18.37 -2.89 -8.07
N VAL A 123 -17.49 -3.33 -7.17
CA VAL A 123 -16.77 -2.42 -6.25
C VAL A 123 -15.31 -2.82 -6.07
N ALA A 124 -14.48 -1.83 -5.72
CA ALA A 124 -13.18 -2.06 -5.10
C ALA A 124 -13.24 -1.60 -3.65
N ALA A 125 -12.42 -2.21 -2.79
CA ALA A 125 -12.40 -1.87 -1.38
C ALA A 125 -10.99 -1.88 -0.81
N ALA A 126 -10.78 -1.04 0.20
CA ALA A 126 -9.53 -0.82 0.89
C ALA A 126 -9.69 -0.96 2.40
N GLY A 127 -8.58 -1.07 3.11
CA GLY A 127 -8.54 -1.02 4.57
C GLY A 127 -7.76 -2.16 5.18
N PHE A 128 -6.68 -1.83 5.87
CA PHE A 128 -5.86 -2.80 6.59
C PHE A 128 -6.66 -3.39 7.76
N GLY A 129 -6.75 -4.74 7.80
CA GLY A 129 -7.56 -5.45 8.79
C GLY A 129 -9.06 -5.47 8.50
N ILE A 130 -9.50 -4.89 7.37
CA ILE A 130 -10.89 -4.76 6.92
C ILE A 130 -11.06 -5.46 5.57
N ALA A 131 -10.43 -4.94 4.50
CA ALA A 131 -10.47 -5.51 3.16
C ALA A 131 -9.43 -6.64 3.01
N ASN A 132 -9.61 -7.69 3.79
CA ASN A 132 -8.68 -8.82 3.90
C ASN A 132 -8.74 -9.75 2.69
N HIS A 133 -7.74 -10.63 2.55
CA HIS A 133 -7.77 -11.74 1.61
C HIS A 133 -8.73 -12.81 2.10
N ALA A 134 -10.00 -12.69 1.74
CA ALA A 134 -11.09 -13.58 2.13
C ALA A 134 -12.15 -13.65 1.04
N GLU A 135 -12.96 -14.72 1.00
CA GLU A 135 -14.06 -14.85 0.04
C GLU A 135 -15.15 -13.78 0.24
N PHE A 136 -15.38 -13.37 1.50
CA PHE A 136 -16.36 -12.35 1.86
C PHE A 136 -15.77 -11.38 2.87
N VAL A 137 -16.08 -10.10 2.73
CA VAL A 137 -15.67 -9.05 3.66
C VAL A 137 -16.80 -8.07 3.93
N ASP A 138 -16.90 -7.58 5.17
CA ASP A 138 -17.79 -6.47 5.53
C ASP A 138 -16.93 -5.21 5.67
N VAL A 139 -17.17 -4.22 4.79
CA VAL A 139 -16.30 -3.04 4.64
C VAL A 139 -17.10 -1.76 4.88
N PRO A 140 -16.66 -0.86 5.76
CA PRO A 140 -17.29 0.46 5.95
C PRO A 140 -17.40 1.24 4.64
N ARG A 141 -18.52 1.96 4.46
CA ARG A 141 -18.86 2.60 3.19
C ARG A 141 -17.77 3.53 2.63
N ASN A 142 -17.08 4.29 3.49
CA ASN A 142 -16.03 5.21 3.02
C ASN A 142 -14.80 4.50 2.45
N LEU A 143 -14.64 3.20 2.69
CA LEU A 143 -13.56 2.38 2.15
C LEU A 143 -13.98 1.55 0.92
N VAL A 144 -15.18 1.77 0.40
CA VAL A 144 -15.73 1.08 -0.79
C VAL A 144 -15.89 2.08 -1.92
N MET A 145 -15.40 1.75 -3.10
CA MET A 145 -15.49 2.54 -4.32
C MET A 145 -16.24 1.76 -5.39
N ARG A 146 -17.25 2.36 -6.02
CA ARG A 146 -17.92 1.78 -7.18
C ARG A 146 -16.94 1.69 -8.35
N LEU A 147 -16.94 0.59 -9.07
CA LEU A 147 -16.14 0.45 -10.29
C LEU A 147 -16.70 1.33 -11.41
N PRO A 148 -15.84 2.04 -12.13
CA PRO A 148 -16.20 2.63 -13.42
C PRO A 148 -16.67 1.55 -14.41
N GLU A 149 -17.52 1.92 -15.34
CA GLU A 149 -18.01 1.03 -16.39
C GLU A 149 -16.84 0.49 -17.23
N GLY A 150 -16.81 -0.82 -17.47
CA GLY A 150 -15.78 -1.48 -18.26
C GLY A 150 -14.47 -1.78 -17.54
N LEU A 151 -14.27 -1.32 -16.31
CA LEU A 151 -13.06 -1.66 -15.55
C LEU A 151 -13.18 -3.08 -14.99
N ASP A 152 -12.19 -3.92 -15.26
CA ASP A 152 -12.13 -5.29 -14.77
C ASP A 152 -11.76 -5.36 -13.29
N TYR A 153 -12.21 -6.43 -12.62
CA TYR A 153 -11.95 -6.65 -11.19
C TYR A 153 -10.47 -6.89 -10.88
N LYS A 154 -9.73 -7.49 -11.81
CA LYS A 154 -8.33 -7.85 -11.62
C LYS A 154 -7.48 -6.60 -11.41
N THR A 155 -7.57 -5.63 -12.33
CA THR A 155 -6.85 -4.35 -12.21
C THR A 155 -7.42 -3.48 -11.09
N ALA A 156 -8.73 -3.48 -10.88
CA ALA A 156 -9.39 -2.74 -9.81
C ALA A 156 -8.97 -3.19 -8.40
N SER A 157 -8.56 -4.47 -8.23
CA SER A 157 -8.10 -4.99 -6.94
C SER A 157 -6.84 -4.29 -6.41
N THR A 158 -6.14 -3.51 -7.24
CA THR A 158 -4.94 -2.73 -6.88
C THR A 158 -5.26 -1.38 -6.24
N VAL A 159 -6.52 -1.09 -5.97
CA VAL A 159 -7.06 0.22 -5.57
C VAL A 159 -6.32 0.88 -4.41
N THR A 160 -5.96 0.14 -3.39
CA THR A 160 -5.25 0.69 -2.22
C THR A 160 -3.84 1.13 -2.57
N LEU A 161 -3.13 0.35 -3.40
CA LEU A 161 -1.80 0.70 -3.89
C LEU A 161 -1.84 1.96 -4.75
N GLY A 162 -2.87 2.06 -5.60
CA GLY A 162 -3.15 3.27 -6.37
C GLY A 162 -3.44 4.48 -5.50
N GLY A 163 -4.24 4.32 -4.44
CA GLY A 163 -4.51 5.39 -3.46
C GLY A 163 -3.25 5.89 -2.76
N ILE A 164 -2.33 4.97 -2.38
CA ILE A 164 -1.04 5.34 -1.78
C ILE A 164 -0.17 6.13 -2.77
N ALA A 165 -0.04 5.67 -4.01
CA ALA A 165 0.73 6.36 -5.03
C ALA A 165 0.12 7.74 -5.36
N MET A 166 -1.22 7.81 -5.47
CA MET A 166 -1.97 9.07 -5.68
C MET A 166 -1.70 10.07 -4.57
N GLN A 167 -1.72 9.65 -3.30
CA GLN A 167 -1.41 10.53 -2.17
C GLN A 167 0.01 11.07 -2.27
N GLY A 168 0.99 10.23 -2.64
CA GLY A 168 2.37 10.65 -2.88
C GLY A 168 2.47 11.75 -3.93
N VAL A 169 1.83 11.56 -5.08
CA VAL A 169 1.82 12.53 -6.18
C VAL A 169 1.09 13.83 -5.78
N ARG A 170 -0.02 13.74 -5.04
CA ARG A 170 -0.70 14.95 -4.53
C ARG A 170 0.16 15.73 -3.54
N ARG A 171 0.88 15.04 -2.66
CA ARG A 171 1.84 15.69 -1.74
C ARG A 171 2.99 16.37 -2.50
N ALA A 172 3.35 15.83 -3.65
CA ALA A 172 4.38 16.38 -4.52
C ALA A 172 3.97 17.69 -5.22
N GLN A 173 2.67 17.98 -5.36
CA GLN A 173 2.15 19.20 -6.00
C GLN A 173 2.78 19.47 -7.38
N ILE A 174 2.83 18.44 -8.21
CA ILE A 174 3.48 18.48 -9.53
C ILE A 174 2.88 19.56 -10.40
N GLN A 175 3.74 20.35 -11.03
CA GLN A 175 3.38 21.34 -12.04
C GLN A 175 3.85 20.88 -13.43
N LEU A 176 3.19 21.42 -14.46
CA LEU A 176 3.52 21.14 -15.86
C LEU A 176 5.00 21.43 -16.16
N GLY A 177 5.70 20.44 -16.69
CA GLY A 177 7.10 20.54 -17.11
C GLY A 177 8.14 20.36 -16.00
N GLU A 178 7.73 20.17 -14.73
CA GLU A 178 8.67 19.86 -13.64
C GLU A 178 9.41 18.53 -13.89
N PHE A 179 10.70 18.50 -13.61
CA PHE A 179 11.50 17.28 -13.55
C PHE A 179 11.21 16.53 -12.26
N VAL A 180 10.71 15.30 -12.36
CA VAL A 180 10.34 14.50 -11.21
C VAL A 180 11.11 13.19 -11.21
N VAL A 181 11.93 13.00 -10.19
CA VAL A 181 12.60 11.71 -9.95
C VAL A 181 11.66 10.81 -9.16
N VAL A 182 11.36 9.62 -9.69
CA VAL A 182 10.75 8.51 -8.95
C VAL A 182 11.89 7.59 -8.52
N TYR A 183 12.23 7.65 -7.24
CA TYR A 183 13.30 6.86 -6.64
C TYR A 183 12.73 5.57 -6.05
N GLY A 184 13.00 4.45 -6.72
CA GLY A 184 12.39 3.14 -6.47
C GLY A 184 11.20 2.86 -7.39
N THR A 185 11.41 2.01 -8.41
CA THR A 185 10.41 1.61 -9.40
C THR A 185 9.75 0.27 -9.07
N GLY A 186 9.44 0.05 -7.78
CA GLY A 186 8.50 -0.98 -7.36
C GLY A 186 7.05 -0.61 -7.74
N ILE A 187 6.08 -1.35 -7.22
CA ILE A 187 4.65 -1.14 -7.51
C ILE A 187 4.24 0.32 -7.36
N LEU A 188 4.50 0.91 -6.18
CA LEU A 188 4.11 2.29 -5.88
C LEU A 188 4.83 3.29 -6.78
N GLY A 189 6.13 3.06 -7.06
CA GLY A 189 6.91 3.92 -7.93
C GLY A 189 6.44 3.89 -9.38
N LEU A 190 6.13 2.72 -9.94
CA LEU A 190 5.62 2.60 -11.31
C LEU A 190 4.22 3.21 -11.48
N ILE A 191 3.35 3.09 -10.47
CA ILE A 191 2.06 3.77 -10.48
C ILE A 191 2.27 5.29 -10.35
N ALA A 192 3.11 5.74 -9.41
CA ALA A 192 3.41 7.16 -9.22
C ALA A 192 4.01 7.80 -10.47
N LEU A 193 4.88 7.09 -11.19
CA LEU A 193 5.49 7.55 -12.45
C LEU A 193 4.41 7.87 -13.49
N GLN A 194 3.44 6.98 -13.69
CA GLN A 194 2.34 7.20 -14.63
C GLN A 194 1.45 8.37 -14.19
N LEU A 195 1.19 8.52 -12.88
CA LEU A 195 0.44 9.63 -12.32
C LEU A 195 1.17 10.97 -12.48
N VAL A 196 2.50 10.99 -12.29
CA VAL A 196 3.34 12.18 -12.54
C VAL A 196 3.27 12.59 -13.99
N LYS A 197 3.40 11.63 -14.93
CA LYS A 197 3.25 11.88 -16.36
C LYS A 197 1.85 12.44 -16.69
N ALA A 198 0.79 11.86 -16.12
CA ALA A 198 -0.56 12.34 -16.29
C ALA A 198 -0.77 13.77 -15.74
N ALA A 199 -0.01 14.18 -14.73
CA ALA A 199 0.01 15.53 -14.18
C ALA A 199 0.87 16.51 -15.01
N GLY A 200 1.56 16.04 -16.07
CA GLY A 200 2.41 16.85 -16.94
C GLY A 200 3.86 16.98 -16.46
N GLY A 201 4.28 16.17 -15.48
CA GLY A 201 5.67 16.10 -15.03
C GLY A 201 6.55 15.26 -15.98
N ARG A 202 7.83 15.60 -16.02
CA ARG A 202 8.87 14.93 -16.79
C ARG A 202 9.59 13.89 -15.92
N CYS A 203 9.37 12.61 -16.19
CA CYS A 203 9.72 11.52 -15.28
C CYS A 203 11.16 11.02 -15.47
N ILE A 204 11.91 10.94 -14.39
CA ILE A 204 13.21 10.28 -14.26
C ILE A 204 13.02 9.09 -13.30
N ALA A 205 13.33 7.87 -13.73
CA ALA A 205 13.19 6.68 -12.91
C ALA A 205 14.55 6.21 -12.39
N VAL A 206 14.65 5.95 -11.09
CA VAL A 206 15.88 5.46 -10.45
C VAL A 206 15.56 4.17 -9.69
N ASP A 207 16.26 3.08 -9.98
CA ASP A 207 16.16 1.78 -9.28
C ASP A 207 17.48 1.02 -9.39
N ILE A 208 17.58 -0.11 -8.73
CA ILE A 208 18.69 -1.08 -8.86
C ILE A 208 18.31 -2.29 -9.73
N ASP A 209 17.04 -2.43 -10.11
CA ASP A 209 16.52 -3.55 -10.92
C ASP A 209 16.24 -3.08 -12.34
N SER A 210 17.06 -3.55 -13.28
CA SER A 210 16.98 -3.19 -14.71
C SER A 210 15.65 -3.63 -15.37
N ARG A 211 14.97 -4.68 -14.88
CA ARG A 211 13.65 -5.11 -15.39
C ARG A 211 12.58 -4.08 -15.06
N ARG A 212 12.62 -3.54 -13.85
CA ARG A 212 11.70 -2.48 -13.39
C ARG A 212 11.95 -1.17 -14.10
N LEU A 213 13.21 -0.84 -14.37
CA LEU A 213 13.58 0.34 -15.15
C LEU A 213 13.12 0.23 -16.60
N LYS A 214 13.12 -0.99 -17.19
CA LYS A 214 12.51 -1.21 -18.49
C LYS A 214 11.02 -0.90 -18.50
N LEU A 215 10.25 -1.41 -17.51
CA LEU A 215 8.84 -1.07 -17.37
C LEU A 215 8.63 0.45 -17.13
N ALA A 216 9.49 1.08 -16.33
CA ALA A 216 9.43 2.53 -16.14
C ALA A 216 9.63 3.31 -17.46
N LYS A 217 10.52 2.82 -18.34
CA LYS A 217 10.71 3.37 -19.67
C LYS A 217 9.47 3.19 -20.55
N ASP A 218 8.89 2.00 -20.54
CA ASP A 218 7.68 1.67 -21.31
C ASP A 218 6.47 2.52 -20.82
N PHE A 219 6.37 2.82 -19.54
CA PHE A 219 5.38 3.72 -18.95
C PHE A 219 5.68 5.21 -19.16
N GLY A 220 6.82 5.54 -19.79
CA GLY A 220 7.14 6.88 -20.26
C GLY A 220 8.11 7.68 -19.40
N ALA A 221 9.00 7.03 -18.64
CA ALA A 221 10.16 7.69 -18.08
C ALA A 221 11.06 8.22 -19.22
N GLU A 222 11.42 9.50 -19.15
CA GLU A 222 12.33 10.12 -20.13
C GLU A 222 13.76 9.66 -19.93
N LEU A 223 14.17 9.45 -18.65
CA LEU A 223 15.46 8.90 -18.26
C LEU A 223 15.27 7.77 -17.26
N THR A 224 16.05 6.69 -17.41
CA THR A 224 16.13 5.59 -16.45
C THR A 224 17.57 5.44 -15.98
N ILE A 225 17.79 5.31 -14.66
CA ILE A 225 19.10 5.22 -14.04
C ILE A 225 19.15 3.97 -13.16
N ASN A 226 20.01 3.02 -13.49
CA ASN A 226 20.33 1.92 -12.61
C ASN A 226 21.37 2.36 -11.58
N ALA A 227 20.93 2.59 -10.33
CA ALA A 227 21.79 3.09 -9.26
C ALA A 227 22.84 2.08 -8.77
N SER A 228 22.78 0.81 -9.20
CA SER A 228 23.81 -0.20 -8.91
C SER A 228 24.90 -0.27 -9.99
N GLU A 229 24.63 0.20 -11.19
CA GLU A 229 25.53 0.15 -12.34
C GLU A 229 26.10 1.54 -12.71
N THR A 230 25.37 2.60 -12.41
CA THR A 230 25.77 3.98 -12.68
C THR A 230 26.74 4.45 -11.61
N SER A 231 27.92 4.93 -11.99
CA SER A 231 28.96 5.38 -11.07
C SER A 231 28.52 6.60 -10.23
N ASP A 232 27.75 7.50 -10.84
CA ASP A 232 27.18 8.69 -10.19
C ASP A 232 25.74 8.95 -10.66
N PRO A 233 24.74 8.35 -10.01
CA PRO A 233 23.33 8.60 -10.32
C PRO A 233 22.90 10.06 -10.13
N VAL A 234 23.53 10.79 -9.20
CA VAL A 234 23.22 12.21 -8.93
C VAL A 234 23.68 13.07 -10.09
N ALA A 235 24.91 12.85 -10.59
CA ALA A 235 25.43 13.55 -11.75
C ALA A 235 24.57 13.27 -13.01
N ALA A 236 24.05 12.05 -13.18
CA ALA A 236 23.17 11.73 -14.30
C ALA A 236 21.87 12.55 -14.26
N VAL A 237 21.23 12.70 -13.10
CA VAL A 237 20.05 13.56 -12.92
C VAL A 237 20.42 15.02 -13.16
N SER A 238 21.53 15.49 -12.58
CA SER A 238 22.02 16.87 -12.77
C SER A 238 22.25 17.19 -14.25
N HIS A 239 22.91 16.30 -15.00
CA HIS A 239 23.14 16.48 -16.42
C HIS A 239 21.82 16.57 -17.21
N PHE A 240 20.87 15.66 -16.96
CA PHE A 240 19.56 15.65 -17.61
C PHE A 240 18.74 16.91 -17.31
N THR A 241 18.89 17.51 -16.13
CA THR A 241 18.21 18.72 -15.67
C THR A 241 19.03 19.99 -15.87
N SER A 242 20.00 19.99 -16.80
CA SER A 242 20.85 21.14 -17.14
C SER A 242 21.60 21.73 -15.93
N GLY A 243 22.02 20.89 -15.00
CA GLY A 243 22.79 21.28 -13.80
C GLY A 243 21.93 21.69 -12.59
N HIS A 244 20.61 21.77 -12.72
CA HIS A 244 19.74 22.30 -11.66
C HIS A 244 19.32 21.26 -10.63
N GLY A 245 19.20 19.97 -11.01
CA GLY A 245 18.57 18.92 -10.23
C GLY A 245 17.04 18.85 -10.47
N ALA A 246 16.39 17.85 -9.91
CA ALA A 246 14.97 17.64 -10.07
C ALA A 246 14.13 18.59 -9.18
N ASP A 247 13.00 19.07 -9.70
CA ASP A 247 12.04 19.89 -8.95
C ASP A 247 11.45 19.10 -7.78
N THR A 248 11.18 17.83 -8.01
CA THR A 248 10.58 16.93 -7.02
C THR A 248 11.23 15.55 -7.09
N VAL A 249 11.45 14.96 -5.93
CA VAL A 249 11.79 13.53 -5.79
C VAL A 249 10.67 12.84 -5.03
N ILE A 250 10.06 11.81 -5.62
CA ILE A 250 9.14 10.89 -4.96
C ILE A 250 9.94 9.66 -4.55
N PHE A 251 10.20 9.52 -3.25
CA PHE A 251 10.95 8.38 -2.71
C PHE A 251 10.00 7.23 -2.40
N ALA A 252 9.92 6.27 -3.32
CA ALA A 252 9.07 5.08 -3.24
C ALA A 252 9.84 3.78 -2.92
N ALA A 253 11.16 3.86 -2.72
CA ALA A 253 11.99 2.72 -2.37
C ALA A 253 11.73 2.27 -0.93
N ALA A 254 11.90 0.97 -0.68
CA ALA A 254 11.94 0.38 0.66
C ALA A 254 13.36 -0.08 0.95
N THR A 255 14.14 0.73 1.64
CA THR A 255 15.56 0.45 1.92
C THR A 255 15.98 0.93 3.30
N SER A 256 16.86 0.15 3.94
CA SER A 256 17.52 0.55 5.19
C SER A 256 18.85 1.28 4.97
N LYS A 257 19.31 1.40 3.70
CA LYS A 257 20.57 2.06 3.38
C LYS A 257 20.42 3.59 3.47
N PRO A 258 21.11 4.30 4.38
CA PRO A 258 21.02 5.75 4.50
C PRO A 258 21.44 6.50 3.22
N SER A 259 22.40 5.93 2.47
CA SER A 259 22.90 6.51 1.23
C SER A 259 21.82 6.75 0.16
N ALA A 260 20.79 5.91 0.11
CA ALA A 260 19.71 6.08 -0.87
C ALA A 260 18.89 7.35 -0.62
N LEU A 261 18.61 7.68 0.63
CA LEU A 261 17.91 8.92 0.98
C LEU A 261 18.79 10.15 0.75
N THR A 262 20.09 10.06 1.10
CA THR A 262 21.06 11.13 0.79
C THR A 262 21.13 11.41 -0.71
N GLN A 263 21.26 10.37 -1.55
CA GLN A 263 21.21 10.53 -3.01
C GLN A 263 19.92 11.19 -3.50
N ALA A 264 18.78 10.81 -2.93
CA ALA A 264 17.51 11.43 -3.30
C ALA A 264 17.47 12.94 -2.98
N PHE A 265 18.02 13.37 -1.83
CA PHE A 265 18.18 14.78 -1.51
C PHE A 265 19.20 15.48 -2.42
N GLU A 266 20.30 14.82 -2.77
CA GLU A 266 21.31 15.35 -3.69
C GLU A 266 20.76 15.53 -5.10
N MET A 267 19.87 14.65 -5.58
CA MET A 267 19.15 14.77 -6.84
C MET A 267 18.14 15.92 -6.85
N THR A 268 17.62 16.32 -5.69
CA THR A 268 16.65 17.42 -5.57
C THR A 268 17.32 18.75 -5.76
N ARG A 269 16.74 19.66 -6.56
CA ARG A 269 17.26 21.02 -6.71
C ARG A 269 17.14 21.86 -5.44
N LYS A 270 17.83 23.02 -5.41
CA LYS A 270 17.60 24.02 -4.36
C LYS A 270 16.13 24.46 -4.36
N LYS A 271 15.50 24.51 -3.17
CA LYS A 271 14.07 24.81 -2.98
C LYS A 271 13.14 23.82 -3.71
N GLY A 272 13.62 22.60 -3.94
CA GLY A 272 12.79 21.51 -4.45
C GLY A 272 12.06 20.75 -3.34
N ARG A 273 11.34 19.72 -3.71
CA ARG A 273 10.54 18.90 -2.79
C ARG A 273 11.03 17.46 -2.80
N LEU A 274 11.06 16.83 -1.63
CA LEU A 274 11.20 15.38 -1.51
C LEU A 274 9.98 14.82 -0.77
N VAL A 275 9.24 13.93 -1.43
CA VAL A 275 8.05 13.28 -0.86
C VAL A 275 8.39 11.85 -0.50
N MET A 276 8.27 11.52 0.78
CA MET A 276 8.50 10.20 1.32
C MET A 276 7.22 9.36 1.24
N VAL A 277 7.22 8.37 0.36
CA VAL A 277 6.14 7.37 0.19
C VAL A 277 6.59 6.00 0.69
N GLY A 278 7.84 5.64 0.44
CA GLY A 278 8.43 4.37 0.83
C GLY A 278 8.94 4.35 2.27
N VAL A 279 9.93 3.49 2.51
CA VAL A 279 10.55 3.31 3.82
C VAL A 279 12.04 3.60 3.70
N TYR A 280 12.58 4.36 4.63
CA TYR A 280 14.00 4.71 4.67
C TYR A 280 14.66 4.24 5.97
N GLY A 281 16.01 4.23 5.97
CA GLY A 281 16.80 4.03 7.17
C GLY A 281 16.69 5.21 8.15
N ARG A 282 17.07 4.99 9.40
CA ARG A 282 16.77 5.86 10.54
C ARG A 282 17.47 7.24 10.58
N GLU A 283 18.43 7.50 9.69
CA GLU A 283 19.21 8.73 9.71
C GLU A 283 18.67 9.76 8.71
N LEU A 284 18.30 10.92 9.23
CA LEU A 284 18.04 12.13 8.46
C LEU A 284 19.16 13.13 8.77
N ARG A 285 20.01 13.43 7.78
CA ARG A 285 21.12 14.36 7.96
C ARG A 285 20.66 15.79 7.68
N ARG A 286 20.89 16.68 8.64
CA ARG A 286 20.56 18.11 8.46
C ARG A 286 21.18 18.70 7.21
N ASN A 287 22.43 18.35 6.89
CA ASN A 287 23.15 18.91 5.74
C ASN A 287 22.52 18.55 4.40
N ASP A 288 21.85 17.40 4.29
CA ASP A 288 21.22 16.97 3.05
C ASP A 288 20.06 17.88 2.63
N ILE A 289 19.37 18.52 3.59
CA ILE A 289 18.19 19.35 3.38
C ILE A 289 18.43 20.85 3.58
N TYR A 290 19.27 21.22 4.56
CA TYR A 290 19.40 22.61 5.03
C TYR A 290 19.95 23.56 3.98
N GLN A 291 21.06 23.20 3.32
CA GLN A 291 21.73 24.07 2.35
C GLN A 291 20.91 24.33 1.09
N LYS A 292 20.02 23.40 0.75
CA LYS A 292 19.14 23.48 -0.41
C LYS A 292 17.73 23.99 -0.07
N GLU A 293 17.41 24.22 1.22
CA GLU A 293 16.05 24.56 1.66
C GLU A 293 14.99 23.61 1.06
N ILE A 294 15.20 22.30 1.18
CA ILE A 294 14.30 21.30 0.59
C ILE A 294 13.06 21.15 1.47
N ASP A 295 11.88 21.15 0.84
CA ASP A 295 10.64 20.72 1.47
C ASP A 295 10.64 19.19 1.60
N PHE A 296 10.80 18.70 2.83
CA PHE A 296 10.70 17.27 3.12
C PHE A 296 9.28 16.93 3.60
N LEU A 297 8.53 16.22 2.76
CA LEU A 297 7.10 15.97 2.93
C LEU A 297 6.84 14.48 3.15
N ILE A 298 6.03 14.15 4.14
CA ILE A 298 5.59 12.77 4.39
C ILE A 298 4.26 12.53 3.67
N SER A 299 4.17 11.40 2.96
CA SER A 299 2.92 10.88 2.40
C SER A 299 2.38 9.78 3.31
N THR A 300 1.24 10.02 3.93
CA THR A 300 0.64 9.06 4.86
C THR A 300 -0.35 8.17 4.12
N SER A 301 0.05 6.91 3.90
CA SER A 301 -0.81 5.86 3.34
C SER A 301 -1.59 6.34 2.12
N TYR A 302 -2.91 6.11 2.04
CA TYR A 302 -3.76 6.54 0.92
C TYR A 302 -4.43 7.91 1.12
N GLY A 303 -4.06 8.64 2.17
CA GLY A 303 -4.40 10.06 2.31
C GLY A 303 -5.33 10.39 3.47
N PRO A 304 -5.91 11.60 3.49
CA PRO A 304 -6.81 12.07 4.53
C PRO A 304 -8.02 11.15 4.72
N GLY A 305 -8.35 10.85 5.97
CA GLY A 305 -9.32 9.84 6.39
C GLY A 305 -8.64 8.63 7.01
N ARG A 306 -7.43 8.31 6.58
CA ARG A 306 -6.67 7.19 7.13
C ARG A 306 -6.32 7.42 8.61
N TYR A 307 -6.58 6.42 9.44
CA TYR A 307 -6.44 6.42 10.90
C TYR A 307 -7.46 7.31 11.64
N ASP A 308 -8.46 7.86 10.95
CA ASP A 308 -9.58 8.56 11.57
C ASP A 308 -10.78 7.59 11.68
N GLU A 309 -11.05 7.09 12.88
CA GLU A 309 -12.18 6.20 13.14
C GLU A 309 -13.53 6.82 12.77
N THR A 310 -13.64 8.14 12.86
CA THR A 310 -14.86 8.86 12.49
C THR A 310 -15.11 8.78 11.00
N TYR A 311 -14.06 8.87 10.20
CA TYR A 311 -14.13 8.73 8.75
C TYR A 311 -14.23 7.26 8.32
N GLU A 312 -13.26 6.42 8.74
CA GLU A 312 -13.17 5.03 8.26
C GLU A 312 -14.33 4.16 8.80
N GLN A 313 -14.68 4.25 10.09
CA GLN A 313 -15.62 3.32 10.71
C GLN A 313 -17.04 3.90 10.85
N LYS A 314 -17.17 5.20 11.19
CA LYS A 314 -18.48 5.82 11.37
C LYS A 314 -19.06 6.41 10.09
N GLY A 315 -18.30 6.41 8.99
CA GLY A 315 -18.76 6.85 7.67
C GLY A 315 -18.98 8.36 7.52
N LEU A 316 -18.46 9.18 8.46
CA LEU A 316 -18.60 10.64 8.40
C LEU A 316 -17.48 11.23 7.51
N ASP A 317 -17.88 11.81 6.38
CA ASP A 317 -16.95 12.46 5.46
C ASP A 317 -16.57 13.88 5.93
N TYR A 318 -15.40 14.34 5.54
CA TYR A 318 -14.97 15.71 5.75
C TYR A 318 -15.71 16.68 4.83
N PRO A 319 -15.95 17.94 5.28
CA PRO A 319 -16.47 18.96 4.38
C PRO A 319 -15.58 19.11 3.15
N TYR A 320 -16.17 18.93 1.98
CA TYR A 320 -15.45 18.89 0.69
C TYR A 320 -14.57 20.11 0.42
N ALA A 321 -15.03 21.30 0.82
CA ALA A 321 -14.29 22.55 0.67
C ALA A 321 -12.96 22.58 1.44
N TYR A 322 -12.86 21.82 2.54
CA TYR A 322 -11.65 21.80 3.38
C TYR A 322 -10.76 20.60 3.14
N VAL A 323 -11.33 19.44 2.76
CA VAL A 323 -10.58 18.23 2.44
C VAL A 323 -11.03 17.71 1.09
N ARG A 324 -10.47 18.29 0.01
CA ARG A 324 -10.82 17.91 -1.36
C ARG A 324 -10.51 16.45 -1.68
N TRP A 325 -9.36 15.96 -1.21
CA TRP A 325 -8.83 14.64 -1.54
C TRP A 325 -8.70 13.78 -0.29
N THR A 326 -9.79 13.05 0.03
CA THR A 326 -9.76 11.99 1.03
C THR A 326 -9.22 10.70 0.40
N GLU A 327 -8.92 9.72 1.24
CA GLU A 327 -8.49 8.38 0.80
C GLU A 327 -9.50 7.77 -0.19
N ASN A 328 -10.82 7.87 0.08
CA ASN A 328 -11.85 7.40 -0.84
C ASN A 328 -11.75 8.12 -2.19
N ARG A 329 -11.68 9.45 -2.20
CA ARG A 329 -11.61 10.25 -3.44
C ARG A 329 -10.32 10.04 -4.21
N ASN A 330 -9.20 9.75 -3.53
CA ASN A 330 -7.95 9.34 -4.17
C ASN A 330 -8.13 8.00 -4.90
N MET A 331 -8.76 7.03 -4.26
CA MET A 331 -9.01 5.71 -4.83
C MET A 331 -10.04 5.72 -5.96
N VAL A 332 -11.12 6.51 -5.83
CA VAL A 332 -12.10 6.73 -6.92
C VAL A 332 -11.39 7.31 -8.15
N GLU A 333 -10.55 8.32 -7.97
CA GLU A 333 -9.81 8.92 -9.07
C GLU A 333 -8.81 7.95 -9.71
N TYR A 334 -8.14 7.14 -8.90
CA TYR A 334 -7.26 6.09 -9.41
C TYR A 334 -8.01 5.08 -10.30
N LEU A 335 -9.19 4.60 -9.85
CA LEU A 335 -10.03 3.69 -10.65
C LEU A 335 -10.49 4.34 -11.97
N ARG A 336 -10.81 5.64 -11.95
CA ARG A 336 -11.15 6.39 -13.17
C ARG A 336 -9.96 6.45 -14.14
N LEU A 337 -8.74 6.64 -13.63
CA LEU A 337 -7.54 6.69 -14.47
C LEU A 337 -7.19 5.31 -15.04
N LEU A 338 -7.43 4.22 -14.30
CA LEU A 338 -7.33 2.85 -14.82
C LEU A 338 -8.33 2.61 -15.95
N ALA A 339 -9.61 2.94 -15.73
CA ALA A 339 -10.68 2.75 -16.73
C ALA A 339 -10.43 3.51 -18.02
N ASN A 340 -9.76 4.68 -17.93
CA ASN A 340 -9.43 5.50 -19.11
C ASN A 340 -8.05 5.14 -19.73
N GLY A 341 -7.37 4.10 -19.24
CA GLY A 341 -6.07 3.70 -19.74
C GLY A 341 -4.93 4.72 -19.50
N VAL A 342 -5.13 5.68 -18.59
CA VAL A 342 -4.10 6.66 -18.21
C VAL A 342 -3.07 6.03 -17.27
N VAL A 343 -3.52 5.11 -16.45
CA VAL A 343 -2.66 4.24 -15.61
C VAL A 343 -2.88 2.81 -16.06
N ASP A 344 -1.79 2.11 -16.35
CA ASP A 344 -1.78 0.69 -16.67
C ASP A 344 -1.02 -0.08 -15.59
N VAL A 345 -1.68 -1.08 -15.02
CA VAL A 345 -1.10 -2.01 -14.05
C VAL A 345 -1.09 -3.45 -14.55
N ALA A 346 -1.69 -3.72 -15.72
CA ALA A 346 -1.80 -5.08 -16.25
C ALA A 346 -0.43 -5.72 -16.48
N ALA A 347 0.52 -4.95 -17.02
CA ALA A 347 1.91 -5.38 -17.22
C ALA A 347 2.68 -5.63 -15.91
N MET A 348 2.16 -5.19 -14.77
CA MET A 348 2.77 -5.38 -13.44
C MET A 348 2.21 -6.62 -12.72
N ILE A 349 1.06 -7.16 -13.17
CA ILE A 349 0.41 -8.33 -12.57
C ILE A 349 1.00 -9.59 -13.20
N GLU A 350 1.97 -10.19 -12.52
CA GLU A 350 2.73 -11.32 -13.07
C GLU A 350 2.14 -12.69 -12.70
N ASN A 351 1.46 -12.80 -11.55
CA ASN A 351 0.90 -14.05 -11.09
C ASN A 351 -0.49 -13.86 -10.45
N VAL A 352 -1.35 -14.85 -10.64
CA VAL A 352 -2.64 -14.98 -9.97
C VAL A 352 -2.75 -16.39 -9.39
N PHE A 353 -3.09 -16.48 -8.11
CA PHE A 353 -3.28 -17.75 -7.41
C PHE A 353 -4.69 -17.82 -6.82
N PRO A 354 -5.35 -18.99 -6.80
CA PRO A 354 -6.56 -19.15 -6.04
C PRO A 354 -6.28 -19.05 -4.53
N ILE A 355 -7.26 -18.57 -3.75
CA ILE A 355 -7.09 -18.34 -2.30
C ILE A 355 -6.59 -19.58 -1.54
N ASN A 356 -6.98 -20.79 -1.94
CA ASN A 356 -6.49 -22.04 -1.36
C ASN A 356 -4.99 -22.32 -1.63
N GLN A 357 -4.33 -21.51 -2.47
CA GLN A 357 -2.89 -21.55 -2.74
C GLN A 357 -2.16 -20.31 -2.24
N VAL A 358 -2.72 -19.60 -1.28
CA VAL A 358 -2.13 -18.35 -0.74
C VAL A 358 -0.70 -18.55 -0.25
N GLU A 359 -0.35 -19.71 0.29
CA GLU A 359 1.02 -20.04 0.73
C GLU A 359 2.00 -19.91 -0.43
N LYS A 360 1.69 -20.51 -1.60
CA LYS A 360 2.52 -20.41 -2.81
C LYS A 360 2.65 -18.97 -3.32
N ALA A 361 1.58 -18.18 -3.22
CA ALA A 361 1.58 -16.78 -3.60
C ALA A 361 2.60 -15.98 -2.77
N PHE A 362 2.60 -16.17 -1.44
CA PHE A 362 3.55 -15.51 -0.54
C PHE A 362 4.99 -16.05 -0.68
N GLU A 363 5.16 -17.35 -0.91
CA GLU A 363 6.48 -17.94 -1.24
C GLU A 363 7.07 -17.32 -2.50
N THR A 364 6.26 -17.12 -3.56
CA THR A 364 6.70 -16.49 -4.80
C THR A 364 7.20 -15.07 -4.58
N LEU A 365 6.52 -14.30 -3.74
CA LEU A 365 6.93 -12.94 -3.37
C LEU A 365 8.17 -12.89 -2.45
N SER A 366 8.54 -14.01 -1.82
CA SER A 366 9.70 -14.10 -0.92
C SER A 366 11.01 -14.47 -1.66
N ARG A 367 10.93 -14.80 -2.95
CA ARG A 367 12.11 -15.16 -3.77
C ARG A 367 12.97 -13.94 -4.10
N PRO A 368 14.27 -14.11 -4.39
CA PRO A 368 15.13 -13.01 -4.84
C PRO A 368 14.60 -12.31 -6.10
N GLU A 369 14.17 -13.08 -7.08
CA GLU A 369 13.51 -12.59 -8.30
C GLU A 369 11.98 -12.57 -8.15
N ARG A 370 11.53 -11.79 -7.17
CA ARG A 370 10.11 -11.68 -6.87
C ARG A 370 9.36 -10.91 -7.96
N PRO A 371 8.12 -11.33 -8.28
CA PRO A 371 7.24 -10.58 -9.15
C PRO A 371 6.88 -9.22 -8.54
N LEU A 372 6.45 -8.28 -9.39
CA LEU A 372 5.95 -6.98 -8.93
C LEU A 372 4.63 -7.13 -8.19
N MET A 373 3.62 -7.71 -8.85
CA MET A 373 2.29 -7.92 -8.27
C MET A 373 1.88 -9.38 -8.34
N VAL A 374 1.31 -9.85 -7.24
CA VAL A 374 0.64 -11.15 -7.13
C VAL A 374 -0.77 -10.92 -6.64
N LEU A 375 -1.73 -11.51 -7.32
CA LEU A 375 -3.13 -11.45 -6.93
C LEU A 375 -3.62 -12.81 -6.43
N LEU A 376 -4.65 -12.75 -5.60
CA LEU A 376 -5.48 -13.91 -5.26
C LEU A 376 -6.82 -13.78 -5.96
N ASN A 377 -7.33 -14.89 -6.51
CA ASN A 377 -8.68 -14.98 -7.04
C ASN A 377 -9.53 -15.92 -6.17
N TYR A 378 -10.83 -15.68 -6.23
CA TYR A 378 -11.84 -16.35 -5.41
C TYR A 378 -12.94 -16.84 -6.34
N ASP A 379 -13.18 -18.16 -6.40
CA ASP A 379 -14.10 -18.85 -7.31
C ASP A 379 -14.21 -18.18 -8.68
N ASN A 380 -13.72 -18.83 -9.71
CA ASN A 380 -13.66 -18.29 -11.06
C ASN A 380 -14.99 -17.67 -11.50
N PRO A 381 -15.12 -16.33 -11.53
CA PRO A 381 -16.09 -15.77 -12.45
C PRO A 381 -15.61 -16.14 -13.87
N PRO A 382 -16.48 -16.53 -14.79
CA PRO A 382 -16.12 -16.66 -16.19
C PRO A 382 -15.41 -15.38 -16.65
N GLU A 383 -14.33 -15.49 -17.40
CA GLU A 383 -13.45 -14.37 -17.83
C GLU A 383 -14.19 -13.28 -18.62
N ASP A 384 -15.44 -13.51 -19.05
CA ASP A 384 -16.23 -12.68 -19.98
C ASP A 384 -17.53 -12.10 -19.43
N GLU A 385 -17.84 -12.17 -18.13
CA GLU A 385 -19.13 -11.65 -17.66
C GLU A 385 -19.04 -10.21 -17.13
N ASN A 386 -19.70 -9.31 -17.87
CA ASN A 386 -20.04 -7.93 -17.47
C ASN A 386 -20.61 -7.90 -16.02
N PRO A 387 -20.09 -7.06 -15.12
CA PRO A 387 -20.51 -6.99 -13.71
C PRO A 387 -22.02 -6.82 -13.47
N LYS A 388 -22.78 -6.45 -14.48
CA LYS A 388 -24.25 -6.31 -14.41
C LYS A 388 -25.02 -7.64 -14.36
N LYS A 389 -24.40 -8.80 -14.55
CA LYS A 389 -25.07 -10.11 -14.67
C LYS A 389 -25.02 -11.00 -13.43
N TYR A 390 -24.39 -10.60 -12.36
CA TYR A 390 -24.44 -11.38 -11.11
C TYR A 390 -25.77 -11.13 -10.40
N GLU A 391 -26.74 -11.99 -10.65
CA GLU A 391 -27.98 -12.01 -9.88
C GLU A 391 -27.69 -12.53 -8.46
N ALA A 392 -28.20 -11.80 -7.48
CA ALA A 392 -28.08 -12.13 -6.05
C ALA A 392 -28.78 -13.44 -5.63
N SER A 393 -29.31 -14.19 -6.60
CA SER A 393 -30.21 -15.31 -6.37
C SER A 393 -29.58 -16.67 -6.00
N THR A 394 -28.24 -16.77 -5.94
CA THR A 394 -27.57 -18.08 -5.74
C THR A 394 -26.91 -18.28 -4.38
N LEU A 395 -26.95 -17.32 -3.47
CA LEU A 395 -26.42 -17.52 -2.12
C LEU A 395 -27.52 -17.62 -1.08
N GLU A 396 -28.02 -18.85 -0.82
CA GLU A 396 -28.68 -19.15 0.44
C GLU A 396 -27.65 -19.01 1.58
N ILE A 397 -27.62 -17.85 2.23
CA ILE A 397 -26.87 -17.66 3.49
C ILE A 397 -27.60 -18.53 4.55
N LYS A 398 -27.08 -19.71 4.81
CA LYS A 398 -27.53 -20.51 5.97
C LYS A 398 -27.17 -19.69 7.22
N ARG A 399 -28.19 -19.05 7.82
CA ARG A 399 -28.03 -18.40 9.13
C ARG A 399 -27.68 -19.48 10.14
N PRO A 400 -26.61 -19.36 10.94
CA PRO A 400 -26.42 -20.24 12.06
C PRO A 400 -27.59 -20.02 13.02
N ASN A 401 -28.24 -21.09 13.45
CA ASN A 401 -29.24 -21.03 14.51
C ASN A 401 -28.58 -20.47 15.77
N VAL A 402 -28.95 -19.26 16.13
CA VAL A 402 -28.65 -18.70 17.46
C VAL A 402 -29.59 -19.37 18.42
N ILE A 403 -29.08 -20.24 19.31
CA ILE A 403 -29.75 -20.69 20.52
C ILE A 403 -29.46 -19.66 21.62
#